data_5be2f268e547e96af31d4394605dd214
#
_entry.id   5be2f268e547e96af31d4394605dd214
#
_cell.length_a   1.000
_cell.length_b   1.000
_cell.length_c   1.000
_cell.angle_alpha   90.00
_cell.angle_beta   90.00
_cell.angle_gamma   90.00
#
_symmetry.space_group_name_H-M   'P 1'
#
loop_
_entity.id
_entity.type
_entity.pdbx_description
1 polymer ?
#
loop_
_entity_poly.entity_id
_entity_poly.type
_entity_poly.pdbx_seq_one_letter_code
_entity_poly.pdbx_strand_id
1 'polypeptide(L)'
;AAARVSAASARQTLVRAVRSEWIKLRTLRSTWVTAVITLVMTTGIGALATVITSKPEYFGSGSWKMAILGAPFGQIVVAVLGALVITGEYSSGQIRSSLAAVPRRSRLFWAKAMVMTVWSFALGALSILLIWALSTPLIGERATSLTNHEFLGYVWGTGLAYAGIGL
;
A
#
# COMPACT_ATOMS: atom_id res chain seq x y z
N ALA A 1 -21.38 -40.11 -21.75
CA ALA A 1 -21.67 -38.64 -21.71
C ALA A 1 -20.98 -37.87 -20.58
N ALA A 2 -20.34 -38.57 -19.60
CA ALA A 2 -19.73 -37.94 -18.43
C ALA A 2 -18.26 -37.46 -18.63
N ALA A 3 -17.62 -37.79 -19.73
CA ALA A 3 -16.18 -37.56 -19.93
C ALA A 3 -15.82 -36.21 -20.54
N ARG A 4 -16.77 -35.37 -20.91
CA ARG A 4 -16.50 -34.06 -21.55
C ARG A 4 -16.53 -32.86 -20.62
N VAL A 5 -16.89 -33.03 -19.37
CA VAL A 5 -16.90 -31.93 -18.39
C VAL A 5 -15.51 -31.66 -17.81
N SER A 6 -14.58 -32.60 -17.96
CA SER A 6 -13.23 -32.53 -17.37
C SER A 6 -12.21 -31.71 -18.15
N ALA A 7 -12.45 -31.36 -19.39
CA ALA A 7 -11.47 -30.65 -20.23
C ALA A 7 -11.58 -29.12 -20.17
N ALA A 8 -12.60 -28.60 -19.54
CA ALA A 8 -12.80 -27.17 -19.31
C ALA A 8 -12.40 -26.73 -17.88
N SER A 9 -11.59 -27.50 -17.16
CA SER A 9 -10.86 -26.98 -16.01
C SER A 9 -9.93 -25.90 -16.56
N ALA A 10 -10.51 -24.74 -16.75
CA ALA A 10 -9.89 -23.56 -17.29
C ALA A 10 -8.48 -23.45 -16.70
N ARG A 11 -7.46 -23.48 -17.52
CA ARG A 11 -6.12 -23.09 -17.13
C ARG A 11 -6.25 -21.75 -16.44
N GLN A 12 -6.32 -21.77 -15.14
CA GLN A 12 -6.32 -20.55 -14.33
C GLN A 12 -4.97 -19.88 -14.58
N THR A 13 -4.97 -18.91 -15.48
CA THR A 13 -3.78 -18.12 -15.76
C THR A 13 -3.49 -17.24 -14.56
N LEU A 14 -2.21 -16.95 -14.31
CA LEU A 14 -1.80 -16.02 -13.25
C LEU A 14 -2.59 -14.71 -13.31
N VAL A 15 -2.86 -14.20 -14.53
CA VAL A 15 -3.64 -12.97 -14.77
C VAL A 15 -5.06 -13.06 -14.19
N ARG A 16 -5.73 -14.20 -14.37
CA ARG A 16 -7.09 -14.38 -13.79
C ARG A 16 -7.04 -14.44 -12.27
N ALA A 17 -6.00 -15.08 -11.70
CA ALA A 17 -5.79 -15.10 -10.26
C ALA A 17 -5.53 -13.69 -9.70
N VAL A 18 -4.63 -12.92 -10.32
CA VAL A 18 -4.36 -11.52 -9.95
C VAL A 18 -5.64 -10.67 -10.02
N ARG A 19 -6.41 -10.82 -11.11
CA ARG A 19 -7.68 -10.07 -11.26
C ARG A 19 -8.69 -10.42 -10.16
N SER A 20 -8.79 -11.69 -9.78
CA SER A 20 -9.69 -12.11 -8.70
C SER A 20 -9.25 -11.56 -7.34
N GLU A 21 -7.95 -11.58 -7.04
CA GLU A 21 -7.41 -11.01 -5.81
C GLU A 21 -7.58 -9.49 -5.77
N TRP A 22 -7.38 -8.80 -6.90
CA TRP A 22 -7.62 -7.37 -7.00
C TRP A 22 -9.08 -6.99 -6.72
N ILE A 23 -10.03 -7.75 -7.27
CA ILE A 23 -11.46 -7.52 -7.01
C ILE A 23 -11.77 -7.73 -5.53
N LYS A 24 -11.28 -8.84 -4.93
CA LYS A 24 -11.45 -9.09 -3.49
C LYS A 24 -10.93 -7.92 -2.65
N LEU A 25 -9.71 -7.47 -2.91
CA LEU A 25 -9.09 -6.38 -2.17
C LEU A 25 -9.92 -5.08 -2.25
N ARG A 26 -10.47 -4.75 -3.41
CA ARG A 26 -11.30 -3.55 -3.59
C ARG A 26 -12.70 -3.66 -2.97
N THR A 27 -13.22 -4.86 -2.80
CA THR A 27 -14.57 -5.08 -2.25
C THR A 27 -14.59 -5.23 -0.74
N LEU A 28 -13.46 -5.54 -0.11
CA LEU A 28 -13.35 -5.65 1.33
C LEU A 28 -13.38 -4.28 2.01
N ARG A 29 -14.34 -4.08 2.93
CA ARG A 29 -14.44 -2.84 3.72
C ARG A 29 -13.18 -2.60 4.57
N SER A 30 -12.60 -3.68 5.12
CA SER A 30 -11.36 -3.58 5.91
C SER A 30 -10.20 -2.97 5.13
N THR A 31 -10.07 -3.27 3.84
CA THR A 31 -9.03 -2.70 2.98
C THR A 31 -9.14 -1.17 2.87
N TRP A 32 -10.34 -0.66 2.71
CA TRP A 32 -10.55 0.80 2.65
C TRP A 32 -10.36 1.47 4.00
N VAL A 33 -10.81 0.85 5.08
CA VAL A 33 -10.60 1.37 6.44
C VAL A 33 -9.11 1.46 6.75
N THR A 34 -8.36 0.39 6.50
CA THR A 34 -6.90 0.41 6.72
C THR A 34 -6.18 1.36 5.79
N ALA A 35 -6.61 1.50 4.52
CA ALA A 35 -6.06 2.50 3.61
C ALA A 35 -6.25 3.93 4.13
N VAL A 36 -7.46 4.26 4.58
CA VAL A 36 -7.76 5.59 5.16
C VAL A 36 -6.93 5.82 6.41
N ILE A 37 -6.86 4.86 7.32
CA ILE A 37 -6.05 4.97 8.54
C ILE A 37 -4.57 5.17 8.18
N THR A 38 -4.04 4.38 7.24
CA THR A 38 -2.65 4.54 6.76
C THR A 38 -2.40 5.94 6.23
N LEU A 39 -3.26 6.43 5.33
CA LEU A 39 -3.12 7.76 4.75
C LEU A 39 -3.22 8.86 5.81
N VAL A 40 -4.20 8.77 6.71
CA VAL A 40 -4.40 9.77 7.77
C VAL A 40 -3.21 9.80 8.73
N MET A 41 -2.75 8.63 9.19
CA MET A 41 -1.62 8.55 10.12
C MET A 41 -0.33 9.03 9.49
N THR A 42 0.01 8.52 8.30
CA THR A 42 1.25 8.90 7.61
C THR A 42 1.23 10.38 7.23
N THR A 43 0.13 10.83 6.61
CA THR A 43 0.00 12.21 6.11
C THR A 43 -0.11 13.20 7.25
N GLY A 44 -0.92 12.89 8.28
CA GLY A 44 -1.12 13.78 9.43
C GLY A 44 0.17 13.99 10.21
N ILE A 45 0.87 12.91 10.57
CA ILE A 45 2.13 13.01 11.32
C ILE A 45 3.23 13.64 10.45
N GLY A 46 3.34 13.25 9.18
CA GLY A 46 4.34 13.80 8.28
C GLY A 46 4.14 15.28 7.98
N ALA A 47 2.91 15.72 7.73
CA ALA A 47 2.59 17.13 7.52
C ALA A 47 2.83 17.95 8.80
N LEU A 48 2.40 17.45 9.96
CA LEU A 48 2.63 18.09 11.24
C LEU A 48 4.13 18.25 11.53
N ALA A 49 4.92 17.20 11.35
CA ALA A 49 6.37 17.25 11.49
C ALA A 49 7.00 18.29 10.57
N THR A 50 6.59 18.34 9.31
CA THR A 50 7.08 19.28 8.32
C THR A 50 6.76 20.72 8.72
N VAL A 51 5.54 21.00 9.18
CA VAL A 51 5.12 22.35 9.61
C VAL A 51 5.85 22.78 10.88
N ILE A 52 5.96 21.92 11.89
CA ILE A 52 6.67 22.26 13.14
C ILE A 52 8.14 22.60 12.87
N THR A 53 8.80 21.79 12.04
CA THR A 53 10.23 21.96 11.73
C THR A 53 10.51 23.05 10.68
N SER A 54 9.46 23.63 10.06
CA SER A 54 9.62 24.77 9.15
C SER A 54 9.99 26.07 9.85
N LYS A 55 9.80 26.15 11.18
CA LYS A 55 10.15 27.33 11.97
C LYS A 55 11.68 27.46 12.04
N PRO A 56 12.23 28.72 11.88
CA PRO A 56 13.70 28.93 11.86
C PRO A 56 14.41 28.48 13.12
N GLU A 57 13.70 28.40 14.24
CA GLU A 57 14.25 28.06 15.57
C GLU A 57 14.68 26.60 15.69
N TYR A 58 14.13 25.69 14.86
CA TYR A 58 14.32 24.25 15.06
C TYR A 58 15.27 23.59 14.06
N PHE A 59 15.27 24.01 12.79
CA PHE A 59 16.17 23.39 11.79
C PHE A 59 16.39 24.33 10.58
N GLY A 60 17.63 24.42 10.11
CA GLY A 60 17.95 25.04 8.82
C GLY A 60 17.30 24.32 7.65
N SER A 61 17.41 24.89 6.46
CA SER A 61 16.83 24.47 5.17
C SER A 61 16.63 22.95 5.00
N GLY A 62 15.42 22.43 5.17
CA GLY A 62 15.16 21.01 4.94
C GLY A 62 13.93 20.45 5.65
N SER A 63 13.00 21.31 6.06
CA SER A 63 11.80 20.92 6.81
C SER A 63 10.93 19.86 6.11
N TRP A 64 10.89 19.84 4.78
CA TRP A 64 10.13 18.85 4.03
C TRP A 64 10.69 17.41 4.18
N LYS A 65 11.99 17.25 4.50
CA LYS A 65 12.59 15.94 4.78
C LYS A 65 11.99 15.28 6.03
N MET A 66 11.43 16.08 6.93
CA MET A 66 10.74 15.58 8.13
C MET A 66 9.39 14.92 7.82
N ALA A 67 8.88 15.11 6.60
CA ALA A 67 7.69 14.41 6.12
C ALA A 67 7.79 12.89 6.28
N ILE A 68 9.00 12.33 6.17
CA ILE A 68 9.23 10.89 6.29
C ILE A 68 8.95 10.35 7.71
N LEU A 69 8.90 11.20 8.74
CA LEU A 69 8.57 10.78 10.10
C LEU A 69 7.17 10.15 10.22
N GLY A 70 6.26 10.46 9.29
CA GLY A 70 4.96 9.80 9.22
C GLY A 70 5.01 8.35 8.70
N ALA A 71 6.03 8.01 7.91
CA ALA A 71 6.10 6.72 7.23
C ALA A 71 6.10 5.50 8.17
N PRO A 72 6.85 5.44 9.28
CA PRO A 72 6.84 4.29 10.19
C PRO A 72 5.45 3.98 10.75
N PHE A 73 4.64 4.99 11.02
CA PHE A 73 3.30 4.81 11.55
C PHE A 73 2.37 4.18 10.52
N GLY A 74 2.42 4.64 9.27
CA GLY A 74 1.68 4.03 8.18
C GLY A 74 2.15 2.60 7.87
N GLN A 75 3.44 2.31 8.01
CA GLN A 75 4.00 0.97 7.82
C GLN A 75 3.41 -0.05 8.78
N ILE A 76 3.19 0.31 10.05
CA ILE A 76 2.54 -0.55 11.03
C ILE A 76 1.13 -0.92 10.57
N VAL A 77 0.36 0.07 10.08
CA VAL A 77 -1.01 -0.16 9.60
C VAL A 77 -1.01 -1.05 8.36
N VAL A 78 -0.06 -0.85 7.43
CA VAL A 78 0.08 -1.70 6.23
C VAL A 78 0.48 -3.13 6.60
N ALA A 79 1.36 -3.32 7.59
CA ALA A 79 1.71 -4.65 8.11
C ALA A 79 0.49 -5.38 8.68
N VAL A 80 -0.34 -4.67 9.45
CA VAL A 80 -1.60 -5.20 9.97
C VAL A 80 -2.55 -5.58 8.83
N LEU A 81 -2.65 -4.75 7.78
CA LEU A 81 -3.45 -5.09 6.60
C LEU A 81 -2.96 -6.37 5.93
N GLY A 82 -1.65 -6.51 5.70
CA GLY A 82 -1.06 -7.73 5.14
C GLY A 82 -1.43 -8.97 5.95
N ALA A 83 -1.29 -8.89 7.29
CA ALA A 83 -1.68 -9.95 8.18
C ALA A 83 -3.20 -10.27 8.10
N LEU A 84 -4.06 -9.27 8.09
CA LEU A 84 -5.52 -9.44 8.02
C LEU A 84 -5.98 -10.06 6.71
N VAL A 85 -5.34 -9.75 5.60
CA VAL A 85 -5.65 -10.33 4.27
C VAL A 85 -5.37 -11.84 4.27
N ILE A 86 -4.32 -12.28 4.95
CA ILE A 86 -3.99 -13.70 5.06
C ILE A 86 -4.89 -14.39 6.11
N THR A 87 -4.94 -13.86 7.32
CA THR A 87 -5.69 -14.47 8.43
C THR A 87 -7.19 -14.50 8.19
N GLY A 88 -7.73 -13.49 7.50
CA GLY A 88 -9.15 -13.43 7.13
C GLY A 88 -9.59 -14.57 6.21
N GLU A 89 -8.73 -15.05 5.32
CA GLU A 89 -9.04 -16.21 4.49
C GLU A 89 -9.03 -17.52 5.28
N TYR A 90 -8.17 -17.63 6.29
CA TYR A 90 -8.15 -18.80 7.18
C TYR A 90 -9.39 -18.83 8.07
N SER A 91 -9.75 -17.72 8.70
CA SER A 91 -10.89 -17.64 9.61
C SER A 91 -12.25 -17.82 8.92
N SER A 92 -12.37 -17.35 7.68
CA SER A 92 -13.60 -17.51 6.87
C SER A 92 -13.70 -18.85 6.13
N GLY A 93 -12.66 -19.70 6.20
CA GLY A 93 -12.60 -20.96 5.45
C GLY A 93 -12.45 -20.78 3.93
N GLN A 94 -12.32 -19.55 3.43
CA GLN A 94 -12.15 -19.24 2.01
C GLN A 94 -10.87 -19.85 1.43
N ILE A 95 -9.88 -20.15 2.26
CA ILE A 95 -8.64 -20.80 1.83
C ILE A 95 -8.91 -22.12 1.11
N ARG A 96 -9.91 -22.90 1.57
CA ARG A 96 -10.29 -24.20 0.96
C ARG A 96 -10.86 -23.99 -0.46
N SER A 97 -11.75 -23.03 -0.62
CA SER A 97 -12.33 -22.70 -1.93
C SER A 97 -11.31 -22.09 -2.88
N SER A 98 -10.42 -21.24 -2.38
CA SER A 98 -9.34 -20.63 -3.16
C SER A 98 -8.34 -21.68 -3.65
N LEU A 99 -7.97 -22.64 -2.81
CA LEU A 99 -7.07 -23.74 -3.17
C LEU A 99 -7.74 -24.77 -4.10
N ALA A 100 -9.05 -25.00 -3.97
CA ALA A 100 -9.79 -25.85 -4.89
C ALA A 100 -9.91 -25.22 -6.29
N ALA A 101 -10.07 -23.90 -6.36
CA ALA A 101 -10.16 -23.17 -7.63
C ALA A 101 -8.80 -23.03 -8.35
N VAL A 102 -7.69 -23.00 -7.59
CA VAL A 102 -6.33 -22.85 -8.16
C VAL A 102 -5.45 -24.01 -7.68
N PRO A 103 -5.33 -25.10 -8.49
CA PRO A 103 -4.61 -26.31 -8.09
C PRO A 103 -3.13 -26.09 -7.75
N ARG A 104 -2.52 -25.03 -8.27
CA ARG A 104 -1.11 -24.67 -8.00
C ARG A 104 -1.05 -23.57 -6.93
N ARG A 105 -0.78 -23.95 -5.69
CA ARG A 105 -0.64 -23.08 -4.51
C ARG A 105 0.29 -21.88 -4.74
N SER A 106 1.40 -22.10 -5.47
CA SER A 106 2.35 -21.04 -5.80
C SER A 106 1.74 -19.89 -6.62
N ARG A 107 0.83 -20.19 -7.55
CA ARG A 107 0.19 -19.15 -8.37
C ARG A 107 -0.72 -18.25 -7.55
N LEU A 108 -1.46 -18.82 -6.61
CA LEU A 108 -2.32 -18.04 -5.70
C LEU A 108 -1.47 -17.14 -4.82
N PHE A 109 -0.37 -17.67 -4.26
CA PHE A 109 0.56 -16.90 -3.45
C PHE A 109 1.12 -15.70 -4.23
N TRP A 110 1.67 -15.95 -5.43
CA TRP A 110 2.23 -14.87 -6.25
C TRP A 110 1.19 -13.85 -6.70
N ALA A 111 -0.04 -14.28 -7.00
CA ALA A 111 -1.12 -13.36 -7.35
C ALA A 111 -1.45 -12.42 -6.18
N LYS A 112 -1.56 -12.97 -4.96
CA LYS A 112 -1.81 -12.21 -3.74
C LYS A 112 -0.64 -11.26 -3.44
N ALA A 113 0.59 -11.76 -3.50
CA ALA A 113 1.79 -10.97 -3.29
C ALA A 113 1.85 -9.77 -4.24
N MET A 114 1.65 -9.98 -5.55
CA MET A 114 1.64 -8.89 -6.53
C MET A 114 0.58 -7.83 -6.22
N VAL A 115 -0.64 -8.25 -5.88
CA VAL A 115 -1.74 -7.31 -5.60
C VAL A 115 -1.44 -6.50 -4.33
N MET A 116 -0.93 -7.14 -3.28
CA MET A 116 -0.55 -6.46 -2.04
C MET A 116 0.61 -5.51 -2.23
N THR A 117 1.64 -5.91 -2.98
CA THR A 117 2.79 -5.07 -3.34
C THR A 117 2.34 -3.79 -4.03
N VAL A 118 1.52 -3.91 -5.08
CA VAL A 118 1.04 -2.74 -5.85
C VAL A 118 0.17 -1.84 -4.98
N TRP A 119 -0.71 -2.42 -4.17
CA TRP A 119 -1.60 -1.65 -3.28
C TRP A 119 -0.82 -0.89 -2.22
N SER A 120 0.09 -1.56 -1.52
CA SER A 120 0.93 -0.95 -0.48
C SER A 120 1.87 0.11 -1.04
N PHE A 121 2.47 -0.15 -2.21
CA PHE A 121 3.26 0.85 -2.93
C PHE A 121 2.44 2.10 -3.24
N ALA A 122 1.24 1.94 -3.77
CA ALA A 122 0.36 3.07 -4.09
C ALA A 122 -0.01 3.88 -2.84
N LEU A 123 -0.27 3.22 -1.70
CA LEU A 123 -0.53 3.91 -0.43
C LEU A 123 0.68 4.70 0.05
N GLY A 124 1.88 4.12 0.00
CA GLY A 124 3.11 4.81 0.41
C GLY A 124 3.42 6.01 -0.47
N ALA A 125 3.38 5.85 -1.78
CA ALA A 125 3.61 6.93 -2.73
C ALA A 125 2.57 8.06 -2.59
N LEU A 126 1.28 7.68 -2.48
CA LEU A 126 0.18 8.64 -2.29
C LEU A 126 0.33 9.41 -0.98
N SER A 127 0.78 8.77 0.10
CA SER A 127 1.00 9.43 1.39
C SER A 127 2.00 10.58 1.27
N ILE A 128 3.13 10.38 0.61
CA ILE A 128 4.15 11.43 0.43
C ILE A 128 3.63 12.56 -0.46
N LEU A 129 2.88 12.24 -1.51
CA LEU A 129 2.24 13.25 -2.37
C LEU A 129 1.22 14.09 -1.58
N LEU A 130 0.43 13.47 -0.71
CA LEU A 130 -0.52 14.17 0.15
C LEU A 130 0.19 15.05 1.18
N ILE A 131 1.29 14.59 1.78
CA ILE A 131 2.09 15.41 2.69
C ILE A 131 2.60 16.64 1.94
N TRP A 132 3.13 16.46 0.75
CA TRP A 132 3.58 17.57 -0.09
C TRP A 132 2.45 18.56 -0.38
N ALA A 133 1.29 18.07 -0.81
CA ALA A 133 0.15 18.91 -1.15
C ALA A 133 -0.39 19.71 0.05
N LEU A 134 -0.40 19.10 1.25
CA LEU A 134 -0.88 19.73 2.47
C LEU A 134 0.15 20.71 3.08
N SER A 135 1.43 20.38 2.99
CA SER A 135 2.49 21.21 3.58
C SER A 135 2.89 22.38 2.71
N THR A 136 2.81 22.26 1.38
CA THR A 136 3.21 23.32 0.43
C THR A 136 2.55 24.68 0.73
N PRO A 137 1.22 24.81 0.92
CA PRO A 137 0.60 26.09 1.20
C PRO A 137 0.99 26.65 2.57
N LEU A 138 1.44 25.82 3.51
CA LEU A 138 1.82 26.21 4.86
C LEU A 138 3.28 26.65 4.96
N ILE A 139 4.16 26.13 4.10
CA ILE A 139 5.59 26.39 4.12
C ILE A 139 5.97 27.50 3.11
N GLY A 140 5.12 27.77 2.12
CA GLY A 140 5.31 28.82 1.12
C GLY A 140 6.53 28.56 0.22
N GLU A 141 7.40 29.55 0.06
CA GLU A 141 8.57 29.50 -0.83
C GLU A 141 9.61 28.41 -0.49
N ARG A 142 9.54 27.84 0.71
CA ARG A 142 10.42 26.74 1.16
C ARG A 142 9.94 25.37 0.70
N ALA A 143 8.78 25.28 0.06
CA ALA A 143 8.27 24.03 -0.47
C ALA A 143 9.14 23.50 -1.59
N THR A 144 9.39 22.20 -1.59
CA THR A 144 10.15 21.57 -2.67
C THR A 144 9.28 21.41 -3.93
N SER A 145 9.90 21.45 -5.10
CA SER A 145 9.18 21.19 -6.37
C SER A 145 8.96 19.69 -6.56
N LEU A 146 7.86 19.32 -7.23
CA LEU A 146 7.57 17.91 -7.60
C LEU A 146 8.64 17.29 -8.50
N THR A 147 9.41 18.11 -9.22
CA THR A 147 10.48 17.66 -10.13
C THR A 147 11.82 17.45 -9.42
N ASN A 148 11.92 17.74 -8.13
CA ASN A 148 13.14 17.55 -7.38
C ASN A 148 13.45 16.05 -7.25
N HIS A 149 14.66 15.64 -7.67
CA HIS A 149 15.11 14.25 -7.62
C HIS A 149 15.07 13.66 -6.21
N GLU A 150 15.43 14.45 -5.19
CA GLU A 150 15.35 14.00 -3.81
C GLU A 150 13.90 13.70 -3.40
N PHE A 151 12.96 14.59 -3.78
CA PHE A 151 11.55 14.39 -3.48
C PHE A 151 10.99 13.12 -4.15
N LEU A 152 11.29 12.93 -5.42
CA LEU A 152 10.93 11.70 -6.13
C LEU A 152 11.54 10.47 -5.46
N GLY A 153 12.78 10.56 -4.97
CA GLY A 153 13.42 9.52 -4.19
C GLY A 153 12.61 9.13 -2.94
N TYR A 154 12.04 10.10 -2.23
CA TYR A 154 11.17 9.83 -1.07
C TYR A 154 9.84 9.19 -1.47
N VAL A 155 9.23 9.61 -2.57
CA VAL A 155 8.00 8.99 -3.08
C VAL A 155 8.24 7.51 -3.40
N TRP A 156 9.28 7.22 -4.17
CA TRP A 156 9.65 5.85 -4.53
C TRP A 156 10.11 5.03 -3.33
N GLY A 157 10.96 5.60 -2.47
CA GLY A 157 11.50 4.94 -1.29
C GLY A 157 10.40 4.52 -0.31
N THR A 158 9.46 5.43 -0.01
CA THR A 158 8.33 5.12 0.87
C THR A 158 7.38 4.11 0.24
N GLY A 159 7.12 4.24 -1.07
CA GLY A 159 6.32 3.27 -1.80
C GLY A 159 6.92 1.86 -1.75
N LEU A 160 8.22 1.73 -2.00
CA LEU A 160 8.93 0.46 -1.93
C LEU A 160 9.00 -0.11 -0.50
N ALA A 161 9.20 0.73 0.51
CA ALA A 161 9.19 0.30 1.91
C ALA A 161 7.81 -0.27 2.30
N TYR A 162 6.73 0.40 1.91
CA TYR A 162 5.37 -0.11 2.16
C TYR A 162 5.09 -1.39 1.39
N ALA A 163 5.55 -1.48 0.14
CA ALA A 163 5.43 -2.69 -0.67
C ALA A 163 6.13 -3.88 -0.01
N GLY A 164 7.34 -3.68 0.52
CA GLY A 164 8.10 -4.73 1.21
C GLY A 164 7.47 -5.19 2.53
N ILE A 165 6.81 -4.28 3.26
CA ILE A 165 6.17 -4.62 4.54
C ILE A 165 4.78 -5.24 4.33
N GLY A 166 4.07 -4.85 3.26
CA GLY A 166 2.75 -5.40 2.94
C GLY A 166 2.76 -6.82 2.38
N LEU A 167 3.95 -7.37 2.07
CA LEU A 167 4.16 -8.76 1.63
C LEU A 167 4.19 -9.73 2.79
#